data_85c94353c4e12058bf503f215581f21d
#
_entry.id   85c94353c4e12058bf503f215581f21d
#
_cell.length_a   1.000
_cell.length_b   1.000
_cell.length_c   1.000
_cell.angle_alpha   90.00
_cell.angle_beta   90.00
_cell.angle_gamma   90.00
#
_symmetry.space_group_name_H-M   'P 1'
#
loop_
_entity.id
_entity.type
_entity.pdbx_description
1 polymer ?
#
loop_
_entity_poly.entity_id
_entity_poly.type
_entity_poly.pdbx_seq_one_letter_code
_entity_poly.pdbx_strand_id
1 'polypeptide(L)'
;MKEIETTRKYYDKHGDHWINTKTNSFAHEKPFHKLVSLWPEKGRIIDIGCAGGIHVPLFLGIGRKLKYQGIDISKLFIKIATRRYPQLSFSLGNVADSTTLPKLKFDGFYASAILMHVPFEHWDTMFSNIEKITKPGSYGYITLPITHPSAVKQDADVRHFTIITEAEQIDYLKKRNWKLKQKVTLDGTSTANVWRYYIVQLP
;
A
#
# COMPACT_ATOMS: atom_id res chain seq x y z
N MET A 1 5.32 -10.54 -14.32
CA MET A 1 4.51 -11.47 -13.46
C MET A 1 5.37 -12.45 -12.66
N LYS A 2 6.52 -12.93 -13.19
CA LYS A 2 7.46 -13.81 -12.46
C LYS A 2 7.99 -13.16 -11.17
N GLU A 3 8.32 -11.89 -11.22
CA GLU A 3 8.87 -11.08 -10.14
C GLU A 3 7.86 -10.93 -9.00
N ILE A 4 6.59 -10.70 -9.33
CA ILE A 4 5.48 -10.61 -8.35
C ILE A 4 5.32 -11.96 -7.64
N GLU A 5 5.37 -13.06 -8.40
CA GLU A 5 5.26 -14.42 -7.85
C GLU A 5 6.46 -14.77 -6.94
N THR A 6 7.67 -14.35 -7.31
CA THR A 6 8.86 -14.51 -6.47
C THR A 6 8.72 -13.73 -5.16
N THR A 7 8.27 -12.48 -5.23
CA THR A 7 7.99 -11.64 -4.05
C THR A 7 6.90 -12.27 -3.17
N ARG A 8 5.82 -12.79 -3.76
CA ARG A 8 4.77 -13.51 -3.03
C ARG A 8 5.34 -14.71 -2.26
N LYS A 9 6.11 -15.58 -2.93
CA LYS A 9 6.74 -16.76 -2.30
C LYS A 9 7.66 -16.37 -1.15
N TYR A 10 8.40 -15.28 -1.29
CA TYR A 10 9.23 -14.76 -0.19
C TYR A 10 8.38 -14.44 1.04
N TYR A 11 7.28 -13.68 0.87
CA TYR A 11 6.42 -13.32 1.99
C TYR A 11 5.64 -14.52 2.55
N ASP A 12 5.22 -15.47 1.71
CA ASP A 12 4.61 -16.73 2.18
C ASP A 12 5.57 -17.57 3.05
N LYS A 13 6.88 -17.45 2.81
CA LYS A 13 7.92 -18.18 3.59
C LYS A 13 8.38 -17.43 4.84
N HIS A 14 8.52 -16.11 4.75
CA HIS A 14 9.18 -15.29 5.77
C HIS A 14 8.23 -14.32 6.50
N GLY A 15 6.93 -14.35 6.19
CA GLY A 15 5.96 -13.37 6.64
C GLY A 15 5.78 -13.31 8.15
N ASP A 16 5.82 -14.44 8.86
CA ASP A 16 5.74 -14.46 10.34
C ASP A 16 6.89 -13.68 10.98
N HIS A 17 8.12 -13.93 10.54
CA HIS A 17 9.29 -13.20 11.01
C HIS A 17 9.17 -11.70 10.67
N TRP A 18 8.77 -11.39 9.42
CA TRP A 18 8.63 -10.02 8.96
C TRP A 18 7.62 -9.23 9.80
N ILE A 19 6.44 -9.79 10.09
CA ILE A 19 5.42 -9.12 10.91
C ILE A 19 5.91 -8.91 12.35
N ASN A 20 6.60 -9.87 12.93
CA ASN A 20 7.07 -9.80 14.30
C ASN A 20 8.24 -8.82 14.48
N THR A 21 9.01 -8.56 13.42
CA THR A 21 10.12 -7.60 13.43
C THR A 21 9.69 -6.18 13.03
N LYS A 22 8.58 -6.02 12.30
CA LYS A 22 7.99 -4.73 11.98
C LYS A 22 7.10 -4.26 13.13
N THR A 23 7.74 -3.80 14.19
CA THR A 23 7.04 -3.05 15.24
C THR A 23 6.41 -1.79 14.65
N ASN A 24 5.20 -1.46 15.11
CA ASN A 24 4.38 -0.34 14.70
C ASN A 24 5.20 0.94 14.48
N SER A 25 5.54 1.22 13.25
CA SER A 25 6.15 2.50 12.90
C SER A 25 5.02 3.54 12.86
N PHE A 26 4.86 4.30 13.95
CA PHE A 26 3.96 5.45 14.04
C PHE A 26 4.37 6.60 13.10
N ALA A 27 5.43 6.43 12.32
CA ALA A 27 5.88 7.40 11.32
C ALA A 27 4.79 7.80 10.30
N HIS A 28 3.76 6.96 10.14
CA HIS A 28 2.65 7.21 9.22
C HIS A 28 1.43 7.88 9.88
N GLU A 29 1.42 8.09 11.19
CA GLU A 29 0.24 8.55 11.93
C GLU A 29 -0.27 9.92 11.48
N LYS A 30 0.60 10.93 11.42
CA LYS A 30 0.22 12.28 10.98
C LYS A 30 -0.31 12.32 9.54
N PRO A 31 0.40 11.74 8.54
CA PRO A 31 -0.11 11.64 7.17
C PRO A 31 -1.43 10.86 7.09
N PHE A 32 -1.58 9.82 7.90
CA PHE A 32 -2.79 9.01 7.94
C PHE A 32 -3.99 9.81 8.45
N HIS A 33 -3.86 10.58 9.52
CA HIS A 33 -4.93 11.46 10.01
C HIS A 33 -5.36 12.47 8.94
N LYS A 34 -4.41 13.05 8.21
CA LYS A 34 -4.72 13.96 7.09
C LYS A 34 -5.49 13.25 5.99
N LEU A 35 -5.07 12.05 5.59
CA LEU A 35 -5.77 11.25 4.58
C LEU A 35 -7.21 10.95 5.02
N VAL A 36 -7.37 10.49 6.27
CA VAL A 36 -8.69 10.15 6.83
C VAL A 36 -9.63 11.34 6.82
N SER A 37 -9.14 12.56 7.04
CA SER A 37 -9.99 13.78 6.97
C SER A 37 -10.58 14.03 5.58
N LEU A 38 -10.00 13.44 4.54
CA LEU A 38 -10.45 13.54 3.15
C LEU A 38 -11.43 12.43 2.74
N TRP A 39 -11.60 11.40 3.57
CA TRP A 39 -12.54 10.31 3.32
C TRP A 39 -13.92 10.59 3.91
N PRO A 40 -14.99 10.04 3.34
CA PRO A 40 -16.33 10.10 3.97
C PRO A 40 -16.33 9.45 5.35
N GLU A 41 -17.15 9.96 6.27
CA GLU A 41 -17.27 9.49 7.67
C GLU A 41 -17.53 7.97 7.77
N LYS A 42 -18.38 7.44 6.89
CA LYS A 42 -18.72 6.02 6.79
C LYS A 42 -18.18 5.38 5.51
N GLY A 43 -17.02 5.87 5.02
CA GLY A 43 -16.43 5.43 3.77
C GLY A 43 -16.00 3.97 3.78
N ARG A 44 -16.04 3.34 2.61
CA ARG A 44 -15.43 2.04 2.37
C ARG A 44 -14.00 2.26 1.90
N ILE A 45 -13.04 1.68 2.61
CA ILE A 45 -11.62 1.88 2.36
C ILE A 45 -10.95 0.54 2.06
N ILE A 46 -10.08 0.53 1.06
CA ILE A 46 -9.25 -0.62 0.75
C ILE A 46 -7.80 -0.37 1.16
N ASP A 47 -7.23 -1.34 1.88
CA ASP A 47 -5.80 -1.41 2.21
C ASP A 47 -5.14 -2.42 1.27
N ILE A 48 -4.37 -1.90 0.31
CA ILE A 48 -3.70 -2.67 -0.74
C ILE A 48 -2.31 -3.07 -0.24
N GLY A 49 -2.05 -4.38 -0.16
CA GLY A 49 -0.85 -4.92 0.47
C GLY A 49 -0.93 -4.82 1.99
N CYS A 50 -2.06 -5.21 2.56
CA CYS A 50 -2.34 -5.08 4.00
C CYS A 50 -1.45 -5.95 4.90
N ALA A 51 -0.64 -6.83 4.33
CA ALA A 51 0.18 -7.81 5.05
C ALA A 51 -0.63 -8.56 6.13
N GLY A 52 -0.07 -8.79 7.32
CA GLY A 52 -0.78 -9.37 8.46
C GLY A 52 -1.63 -8.36 9.25
N GLY A 53 -2.12 -7.30 8.60
CA GLY A 53 -2.93 -6.26 9.24
C GLY A 53 -2.09 -5.27 10.07
N ILE A 54 -0.86 -5.01 9.68
CA ILE A 54 0.07 -4.16 10.47
C ILE A 54 -0.41 -2.72 10.63
N HIS A 55 -1.16 -2.19 9.65
CA HIS A 55 -1.72 -0.83 9.71
C HIS A 55 -3.15 -0.77 10.28
N VAL A 56 -3.80 -1.91 10.53
CA VAL A 56 -5.17 -1.96 11.10
C VAL A 56 -5.32 -1.12 12.37
N PRO A 57 -4.37 -1.09 13.32
CA PRO A 57 -4.48 -0.23 14.50
C PRO A 57 -4.70 1.25 14.16
N LEU A 58 -4.10 1.77 13.06
CA LEU A 58 -4.34 3.14 12.61
C LEU A 58 -5.80 3.36 12.22
N PHE A 59 -6.40 2.39 11.48
CA PHE A 59 -7.80 2.48 11.05
C PHE A 59 -8.79 2.35 12.20
N LEU A 60 -8.47 1.56 13.21
CA LEU A 60 -9.31 1.39 14.39
C LEU A 60 -9.22 2.58 15.36
N GLY A 61 -8.04 3.23 15.43
CA GLY A 61 -7.76 4.32 16.36
C GLY A 61 -8.39 5.68 16.01
N ILE A 62 -8.94 5.83 14.79
CA ILE A 62 -9.44 7.15 14.32
C ILE A 62 -10.85 7.50 14.75
N GLY A 63 -11.57 6.62 15.43
CA GLY A 63 -12.94 6.87 15.91
C GLY A 63 -14.01 6.98 14.82
N ARG A 64 -13.68 6.70 13.54
CA ARG A 64 -14.61 6.73 12.41
C ARG A 64 -15.21 5.36 12.10
N LYS A 65 -16.42 5.33 11.55
CA LYS A 65 -17.12 4.09 11.16
C LYS A 65 -16.76 3.65 9.73
N LEU A 66 -15.46 3.55 9.44
CA LEU A 66 -14.99 3.10 8.13
C LEU A 66 -15.27 1.61 7.92
N LYS A 67 -15.66 1.24 6.69
CA LYS A 67 -15.75 -0.15 6.24
C LYS A 67 -14.41 -0.53 5.63
N TYR A 68 -13.57 -1.17 6.42
CA TYR A 68 -12.23 -1.59 6.01
C TYR A 68 -12.26 -2.92 5.25
N GLN A 69 -11.46 -3.00 4.19
CA GLN A 69 -11.10 -4.25 3.53
C GLN A 69 -9.61 -4.24 3.20
N GLY A 70 -8.89 -5.28 3.64
CA GLY A 70 -7.49 -5.51 3.29
C GLY A 70 -7.36 -6.53 2.15
N ILE A 71 -6.44 -6.29 1.21
CA ILE A 71 -6.02 -7.28 0.22
C ILE A 71 -4.50 -7.46 0.24
N ASP A 72 -4.06 -8.69 0.02
CA ASP A 72 -2.63 -9.02 -0.12
C ASP A 72 -2.47 -10.24 -1.05
N ILE A 73 -1.31 -10.36 -1.69
CA ILE A 73 -0.98 -11.52 -2.54
C ILE A 73 -0.57 -12.75 -1.73
N SER A 74 -0.13 -12.58 -0.49
CA SER A 74 0.36 -13.64 0.37
C SER A 74 -0.79 -14.32 1.13
N LYS A 75 -0.92 -15.64 0.94
CA LYS A 75 -1.87 -16.47 1.70
C LYS A 75 -1.59 -16.45 3.19
N LEU A 76 -0.29 -16.44 3.56
CA LEU A 76 0.13 -16.39 4.95
C LEU A 76 -0.32 -15.08 5.61
N PHE A 77 -0.09 -13.95 4.95
CA PHE A 77 -0.51 -12.64 5.47
C PHE A 77 -2.02 -12.55 5.66
N ILE A 78 -2.81 -12.98 4.69
CA ILE A 78 -4.28 -12.99 4.83
C ILE A 78 -4.72 -13.86 5.99
N LYS A 79 -4.15 -15.06 6.16
CA LYS A 79 -4.43 -15.93 7.31
C LYS A 79 -4.11 -15.25 8.66
N ILE A 80 -2.98 -14.55 8.74
CA ILE A 80 -2.57 -13.83 9.95
C ILE A 80 -3.51 -12.65 10.22
N ALA A 81 -3.80 -11.83 9.21
CA ALA A 81 -4.68 -10.67 9.33
C ALA A 81 -6.10 -11.07 9.80
N THR A 82 -6.68 -12.10 9.17
CA THR A 82 -8.00 -12.63 9.55
C THR A 82 -8.05 -13.15 11.00
N ARG A 83 -6.97 -13.82 11.44
CA ARG A 83 -6.86 -14.30 12.84
C ARG A 83 -6.73 -13.14 13.83
N ARG A 84 -5.98 -12.09 13.48
CA ARG A 84 -5.73 -10.94 14.36
C ARG A 84 -6.95 -10.02 14.47
N TYR A 85 -7.71 -9.89 13.39
CA TYR A 85 -8.82 -8.93 13.26
C TYR A 85 -10.04 -9.59 12.62
N PRO A 86 -10.67 -10.59 13.31
CA PRO A 86 -11.78 -11.39 12.74
C PRO A 86 -13.02 -10.56 12.42
N GLN A 87 -13.15 -9.34 12.96
CA GLN A 87 -14.24 -8.41 12.69
C GLN A 87 -14.06 -7.62 11.37
N LEU A 88 -12.90 -7.71 10.71
CA LEU A 88 -12.59 -7.01 9.47
C LEU A 88 -12.53 -7.96 8.27
N SER A 89 -12.62 -7.41 7.07
CA SER A 89 -12.58 -8.20 5.84
C SER A 89 -11.16 -8.24 5.26
N PHE A 90 -10.69 -9.45 4.94
CA PHE A 90 -9.41 -9.67 4.26
C PHE A 90 -9.60 -10.68 3.13
N SER A 91 -8.94 -10.46 2.00
CA SER A 91 -8.99 -11.39 0.87
C SER A 91 -7.67 -11.40 0.10
N LEU A 92 -7.41 -12.54 -0.55
CA LEU A 92 -6.32 -12.58 -1.54
C LEU A 92 -6.64 -11.62 -2.68
N GLY A 93 -5.63 -10.86 -3.12
CA GLY A 93 -5.76 -9.96 -4.24
C GLY A 93 -4.40 -9.47 -4.71
N ASN A 94 -4.22 -9.44 -6.02
CA ASN A 94 -3.05 -8.90 -6.70
C ASN A 94 -3.46 -7.62 -7.45
N VAL A 95 -2.96 -6.48 -7.02
CA VAL A 95 -3.29 -5.19 -7.65
C VAL A 95 -2.89 -5.12 -9.14
N ALA A 96 -1.96 -5.97 -9.58
CA ALA A 96 -1.59 -6.10 -10.99
C ALA A 96 -2.52 -7.05 -11.78
N ASP A 97 -3.49 -7.73 -11.13
CA ASP A 97 -4.42 -8.66 -11.76
C ASP A 97 -5.88 -8.33 -11.36
N SER A 98 -6.62 -7.72 -12.28
CA SER A 98 -7.99 -7.26 -12.02
C SER A 98 -8.97 -8.39 -11.70
N THR A 99 -8.68 -9.64 -12.08
CA THR A 99 -9.56 -10.79 -11.84
C THR A 99 -9.61 -11.19 -10.36
N THR A 100 -8.58 -10.81 -9.60
CA THR A 100 -8.43 -11.12 -8.17
C THR A 100 -8.94 -10.01 -7.25
N LEU A 101 -9.32 -8.86 -7.82
CA LEU A 101 -9.69 -7.68 -7.04
C LEU A 101 -11.18 -7.69 -6.66
N PRO A 102 -11.55 -7.02 -5.54
CA PRO A 102 -12.93 -6.86 -5.16
C PRO A 102 -13.76 -6.16 -6.26
N LYS A 103 -14.98 -6.64 -6.50
CA LYS A 103 -15.92 -6.02 -7.46
C LYS A 103 -16.61 -4.77 -6.93
N LEU A 104 -16.36 -4.41 -5.68
CA LEU A 104 -16.93 -3.24 -5.02
C LEU A 104 -16.11 -1.99 -5.29
N LYS A 105 -16.78 -0.81 -5.23
CA LYS A 105 -16.11 0.49 -5.30
C LYS A 105 -15.80 1.02 -3.91
N PHE A 106 -14.59 1.56 -3.75
CA PHE A 106 -14.09 2.12 -2.51
C PHE A 106 -14.05 3.66 -2.56
N ASP A 107 -14.29 4.29 -1.41
CA ASP A 107 -14.27 5.74 -1.23
C ASP A 107 -12.84 6.28 -1.02
N GLY A 108 -11.88 5.38 -0.82
CA GLY A 108 -10.47 5.69 -0.68
C GLY A 108 -9.62 4.44 -0.60
N PHE A 109 -8.30 4.61 -0.68
CA PHE A 109 -7.36 3.51 -0.59
C PHE A 109 -6.10 3.89 0.19
N TYR A 110 -5.44 2.87 0.71
CA TYR A 110 -4.15 2.93 1.38
C TYR A 110 -3.22 1.88 0.76
N ALA A 111 -2.04 2.28 0.32
CA ALA A 111 -1.07 1.41 -0.33
C ALA A 111 0.35 1.75 0.16
N SER A 112 0.70 1.24 1.33
CA SER A 112 1.97 1.51 1.97
C SER A 112 3.00 0.42 1.66
N ALA A 113 4.11 0.81 1.02
CA ALA A 113 5.25 -0.06 0.72
C ALA A 113 4.90 -1.32 -0.09
N ILE A 114 3.98 -1.20 -1.04
CA ILE A 114 3.50 -2.31 -1.88
C ILE A 114 3.78 -2.07 -3.37
N LEU A 115 3.53 -0.87 -3.89
CA LEU A 115 3.52 -0.62 -5.34
C LEU A 115 4.89 -0.86 -5.99
N MET A 116 5.98 -0.70 -5.24
CA MET A 116 7.33 -1.00 -5.72
C MET A 116 7.57 -2.49 -5.99
N HIS A 117 6.74 -3.39 -5.47
CA HIS A 117 6.87 -4.83 -5.75
C HIS A 117 6.26 -5.25 -7.09
N VAL A 118 5.64 -4.33 -7.80
CA VAL A 118 5.14 -4.52 -9.16
C VAL A 118 6.19 -3.98 -10.15
N PRO A 119 6.64 -4.78 -11.13
CA PRO A 119 7.55 -4.32 -12.17
C PRO A 119 6.98 -3.11 -12.93
N PHE A 120 7.86 -2.19 -13.33
CA PHE A 120 7.46 -0.92 -13.93
C PHE A 120 6.59 -1.09 -15.19
N GLU A 121 6.86 -2.09 -16.00
CA GLU A 121 6.08 -2.44 -17.19
C GLU A 121 4.63 -2.83 -16.89
N HIS A 122 4.30 -3.15 -15.63
CA HIS A 122 2.94 -3.47 -15.19
C HIS A 122 2.26 -2.33 -14.42
N TRP A 123 2.92 -1.17 -14.29
CA TRP A 123 2.36 -0.04 -13.52
C TRP A 123 1.09 0.51 -14.13
N ASP A 124 0.99 0.62 -15.46
CA ASP A 124 -0.24 1.09 -16.10
C ASP A 124 -1.44 0.20 -15.78
N THR A 125 -1.24 -1.11 -15.78
CA THR A 125 -2.27 -2.07 -15.37
C THR A 125 -2.60 -1.93 -13.89
N MET A 126 -1.60 -1.86 -13.03
CA MET A 126 -1.76 -1.72 -11.58
C MET A 126 -2.53 -0.44 -11.22
N PHE A 127 -2.12 0.71 -11.72
CA PHE A 127 -2.78 1.99 -11.45
C PHE A 127 -4.21 2.03 -12.02
N SER A 128 -4.42 1.50 -13.24
CA SER A 128 -5.77 1.35 -13.82
C SER A 128 -6.67 0.45 -12.98
N ASN A 129 -6.12 -0.58 -12.35
CA ASN A 129 -6.86 -1.45 -11.46
C ASN A 129 -7.25 -0.73 -10.16
N ILE A 130 -6.38 0.10 -9.59
CA ILE A 130 -6.72 0.95 -8.44
C ILE A 130 -7.86 1.90 -8.82
N GLU A 131 -7.79 2.56 -9.98
CA GLU A 131 -8.87 3.42 -10.49
C GLU A 131 -10.18 2.66 -10.68
N LYS A 132 -10.12 1.41 -11.19
CA LYS A 132 -11.31 0.58 -11.38
C LYS A 132 -12.01 0.19 -10.06
N ILE A 133 -11.28 -0.03 -8.98
CA ILE A 133 -11.86 -0.43 -7.69
C ILE A 133 -12.15 0.75 -6.77
N THR A 134 -11.77 1.98 -7.14
CA THR A 134 -12.07 3.19 -6.38
C THR A 134 -13.10 4.06 -7.10
N LYS A 135 -13.75 4.96 -6.40
CA LYS A 135 -14.65 5.94 -7.01
C LYS A 135 -13.84 7.08 -7.63
N PRO A 136 -14.30 7.72 -8.72
CA PRO A 136 -13.68 8.94 -9.23
C PRO A 136 -13.55 10.00 -8.14
N GLY A 137 -12.46 10.74 -8.14
CA GLY A 137 -12.18 11.76 -7.13
C GLY A 137 -11.77 11.24 -5.76
N SER A 138 -11.66 9.93 -5.58
CA SER A 138 -11.21 9.30 -4.32
C SER A 138 -9.83 9.77 -3.91
N TYR A 139 -9.58 9.80 -2.61
CA TYR A 139 -8.26 10.05 -2.05
C TYR A 139 -7.56 8.76 -1.63
N GLY A 140 -6.26 8.71 -1.89
CA GLY A 140 -5.43 7.59 -1.48
C GLY A 140 -4.09 8.00 -0.94
N TYR A 141 -3.44 7.04 -0.30
CA TYR A 141 -2.08 7.14 0.19
C TYR A 141 -1.20 6.11 -0.49
N ILE A 142 -0.06 6.56 -1.00
CA ILE A 142 0.95 5.68 -1.58
C ILE A 142 2.32 6.00 -1.02
N THR A 143 3.15 4.99 -0.88
CA THR A 143 4.58 5.16 -0.59
C THR A 143 5.41 4.45 -1.65
N LEU A 144 6.44 5.15 -2.12
CA LEU A 144 7.39 4.66 -3.11
C LEU A 144 8.83 4.94 -2.67
N PRO A 145 9.75 4.01 -2.84
CA PRO A 145 11.16 4.25 -2.57
C PRO A 145 11.80 5.03 -3.72
N ILE A 146 12.83 5.83 -3.38
CA ILE A 146 13.72 6.48 -4.36
C ILE A 146 15.11 5.87 -4.39
N THR A 147 15.40 5.02 -3.41
CA THR A 147 16.58 4.16 -3.36
C THR A 147 16.15 2.79 -2.86
N HIS A 148 16.97 1.77 -3.07
CA HIS A 148 16.63 0.43 -2.59
C HIS A 148 16.44 0.44 -1.07
N PRO A 149 15.27 0.01 -0.54
CA PRO A 149 14.96 0.12 0.89
C PRO A 149 15.86 -0.73 1.80
N SER A 150 16.38 -1.82 1.28
CA SER A 150 17.40 -2.63 1.96
C SER A 150 18.77 -2.03 1.63
N ALA A 151 19.19 -1.02 2.39
CA ALA A 151 20.57 -0.57 2.42
C ALA A 151 21.55 -1.64 2.96
N VAL A 152 21.03 -2.81 3.27
CA VAL A 152 21.78 -3.97 3.73
C VAL A 152 22.12 -4.82 2.53
N LYS A 153 23.39 -5.11 2.34
CA LYS A 153 23.93 -6.12 1.41
C LYS A 153 23.04 -7.38 1.43
N GLN A 154 22.21 -7.55 0.43
CA GLN A 154 21.31 -8.69 0.38
C GLN A 154 21.38 -9.36 -0.97
N ASP A 155 22.44 -10.13 -1.16
CA ASP A 155 22.47 -11.18 -2.19
C ASP A 155 21.35 -12.24 -1.98
N ALA A 156 20.64 -12.18 -0.85
CA ALA A 156 19.56 -13.08 -0.48
C ALA A 156 18.15 -12.50 -0.58
N ASP A 157 17.96 -11.18 -0.84
CA ASP A 157 16.61 -10.62 -1.02
C ASP A 157 16.13 -10.79 -2.45
N VAL A 158 15.30 -11.79 -2.65
CA VAL A 158 14.73 -12.15 -3.96
C VAL A 158 13.47 -11.35 -4.33
N ARG A 159 13.05 -10.41 -3.47
CA ARG A 159 11.88 -9.57 -3.76
C ARG A 159 12.19 -8.59 -4.88
N HIS A 160 11.20 -8.34 -5.72
CA HIS A 160 11.30 -7.27 -6.71
C HIS A 160 11.12 -5.89 -6.09
N PHE A 161 11.92 -4.91 -6.56
CA PHE A 161 11.78 -3.51 -6.22
C PHE A 161 11.90 -2.63 -7.47
N THR A 162 10.83 -1.98 -7.85
CA THR A 162 10.87 -0.88 -8.83
C THR A 162 11.32 0.38 -8.12
N ILE A 163 12.46 0.92 -8.55
CA ILE A 163 13.06 2.14 -8.00
C ILE A 163 13.14 3.17 -9.12
N ILE A 164 12.47 4.29 -8.92
CA ILE A 164 12.52 5.45 -9.81
C ILE A 164 12.67 6.72 -8.97
N THR A 165 13.22 7.75 -9.56
CA THR A 165 13.45 9.04 -8.90
C THR A 165 12.13 9.69 -8.46
N GLU A 166 12.18 10.61 -7.51
CA GLU A 166 11.01 11.38 -7.09
C GLU A 166 10.38 12.15 -8.25
N ALA A 167 11.20 12.68 -9.16
CA ALA A 167 10.71 13.40 -10.34
C ALA A 167 9.91 12.49 -11.27
N GLU A 168 10.40 11.28 -11.54
CA GLU A 168 9.71 10.27 -12.35
C GLU A 168 8.43 9.81 -11.70
N GLN A 169 8.40 9.63 -10.35
CA GLN A 169 7.19 9.28 -9.61
C GLN A 169 6.10 10.34 -9.79
N ILE A 170 6.46 11.62 -9.61
CA ILE A 170 5.53 12.75 -9.74
C ILE A 170 5.04 12.89 -11.20
N ASP A 171 5.93 12.76 -12.17
CA ASP A 171 5.59 12.83 -13.60
C ASP A 171 4.63 11.70 -14.00
N TYR A 172 4.88 10.48 -13.52
CA TYR A 172 4.00 9.35 -13.75
C TYR A 172 2.59 9.57 -13.20
N LEU A 173 2.47 10.08 -11.98
CA LEU A 173 1.18 10.43 -11.38
C LEU A 173 0.44 11.52 -12.18
N LYS A 174 1.17 12.56 -12.62
CA LYS A 174 0.61 13.63 -13.46
C LYS A 174 0.09 13.12 -14.80
N LYS A 175 0.85 12.27 -15.50
CA LYS A 175 0.44 11.66 -16.79
C LYS A 175 -0.86 10.88 -16.66
N ARG A 176 -1.13 10.31 -15.50
CA ARG A 176 -2.40 9.62 -15.19
C ARG A 176 -3.50 10.53 -14.64
N ASN A 177 -3.28 11.84 -14.61
CA ASN A 177 -4.20 12.82 -13.99
C ASN A 177 -4.44 12.59 -12.48
N TRP A 178 -3.53 11.89 -11.80
CA TRP A 178 -3.58 11.78 -10.35
C TRP A 178 -3.05 13.08 -9.73
N LYS A 179 -3.91 13.79 -9.00
CA LYS A 179 -3.55 15.06 -8.40
C LYS A 179 -2.80 14.84 -7.10
N LEU A 180 -1.54 15.27 -7.05
CA LEU A 180 -0.76 15.27 -5.81
C LEU A 180 -1.34 16.33 -4.87
N LYS A 181 -1.93 15.90 -3.75
CA LYS A 181 -2.50 16.79 -2.72
C LYS A 181 -1.50 17.15 -1.65
N GLN A 182 -0.64 16.20 -1.30
CA GLN A 182 0.42 16.41 -0.32
C GLN A 182 1.57 15.46 -0.57
N LYS A 183 2.77 16.00 -0.56
CA LYS A 183 4.00 15.24 -0.34
C LYS A 183 4.30 15.29 1.15
N VAL A 184 4.50 14.13 1.75
CA VAL A 184 4.83 14.02 3.16
C VAL A 184 6.31 13.72 3.29
N THR A 185 7.01 14.56 4.03
CA THR A 185 8.38 14.30 4.46
C THR A 185 8.34 13.88 5.92
N LEU A 186 8.99 12.78 6.25
CA LEU A 186 9.16 12.36 7.63
C LEU A 186 10.45 12.98 8.18
N ASP A 187 10.30 13.92 9.11
CA ASP A 187 11.44 14.59 9.72
C ASP A 187 12.25 13.62 10.59
N GLY A 188 13.58 13.67 10.42
CA GLY A 188 14.52 13.09 11.37
C GLY A 188 14.72 11.57 11.33
N THR A 189 14.21 10.85 10.34
CA THR A 189 14.45 9.41 10.19
C THR A 189 15.31 9.10 8.99
N SER A 190 16.21 8.10 9.08
CA SER A 190 17.00 7.62 7.93
C SER A 190 16.11 7.13 6.77
N THR A 191 14.86 6.74 7.06
CA THR A 191 13.87 6.33 6.09
C THR A 191 13.32 7.48 5.25
N ALA A 192 13.35 8.74 5.74
CA ALA A 192 12.90 9.91 4.99
C ALA A 192 13.67 10.11 3.67
N ASN A 193 14.95 9.71 3.64
CA ASN A 193 15.79 9.80 2.45
C ASN A 193 15.55 8.68 1.44
N VAL A 194 14.91 7.61 1.85
CA VAL A 194 14.70 6.41 1.02
C VAL A 194 13.28 6.36 0.46
N TRP A 195 12.32 6.89 1.20
CA TRP A 195 10.90 6.81 0.88
C TRP A 195 10.28 8.16 0.56
N ARG A 196 9.32 8.17 -0.37
CA ARG A 196 8.39 9.27 -0.62
C ARG A 196 6.98 8.82 -0.28
N TYR A 197 6.24 9.73 0.32
CA TYR A 197 4.90 9.52 0.85
C TYR A 197 3.98 10.54 0.20
N TYR A 198 2.92 10.07 -0.44
CA TYR A 198 2.00 10.92 -1.19
C TYR A 198 0.56 10.71 -0.77
N ILE A 199 -0.16 11.81 -0.53
CA ILE A 199 -1.60 11.82 -0.57
C ILE A 199 -2.00 12.29 -1.97
N VAL A 200 -2.79 11.47 -2.64
CA VAL A 200 -3.20 11.67 -4.03
C VAL A 200 -4.72 11.69 -4.15
N GLN A 201 -5.21 12.40 -5.18
CA GLN A 201 -6.60 12.32 -5.59
C GLN A 201 -6.67 11.75 -7.01
N LEU A 202 -7.49 10.73 -7.18
CA LEU A 202 -7.73 10.09 -8.47
C LEU A 202 -8.55 10.99 -9.40
N PRO A 203 -8.46 10.79 -10.72
CA PRO A 203 -9.30 11.48 -11.69
C PRO A 203 -10.78 11.19 -11.52
#